data_af0219577673a30309dc7ceee0cd999f
#
_entry.id   af0219577673a30309dc7ceee0cd999f
#
_cell.length_a   1.000
_cell.length_b   1.000
_cell.length_c   1.000
_cell.angle_alpha   90.00
_cell.angle_beta   90.00
_cell.angle_gamma   90.00
#
_symmetry.space_group_name_H-M   'P 1'
#
loop_
_entity.id
_entity.type
_entity.pdbx_description
1 polymer ?
#
loop_
_entity_poly.entity_id
_entity_poly.type
_entity_poly.pdbx_seq_one_letter_code
_entity_poly.pdbx_strand_id
1 'polypeptide(L)'
;MYDTGAAVEDIQRKLVSLGYLFDDDITGTYDERTASAVRSFASASGLSETSEVDEQVWARLVDATYELGDRVLYLRVPYFHGHDVALLQKALSALGFSCGECDGIFGVHTEDALRKFQLNMGLPSDGIAGAFTFREITNLQHSWKDKDPFSPIPHLGFARASEVLEKNLLCLFGTSQFTRSVAARMSNLAMATNPTSQVTSADSLLVSPDEAMMFVQILSADETPIDQIPVVEFEPENSLSLRLSQALRVAQRSSERVAIRIPGDTWEDAGEARSAQHYAIVLLDALCTALGSLSE
;
A
#
# COMPACT_ATOMS: atom_id res chain seq x y z
N MET A 1 -30.18 38.10 11.37
CA MET A 1 -31.11 37.28 10.52
C MET A 1 -30.25 36.07 10.11
N TYR A 2 -30.69 34.89 10.39
CA TYR A 2 -29.93 33.69 10.03
C TYR A 2 -30.15 33.39 8.55
N ASP A 3 -29.07 33.03 7.84
CA ASP A 3 -29.18 32.55 6.45
C ASP A 3 -29.91 31.23 6.42
N THR A 4 -30.76 31.06 5.39
CA THR A 4 -31.62 29.86 5.21
C THR A 4 -31.61 29.40 3.75
N GLY A 5 -31.76 28.10 3.55
CA GLY A 5 -31.93 27.52 2.23
C GLY A 5 -31.06 26.31 1.94
N ALA A 6 -31.13 25.83 0.70
CA ALA A 6 -30.46 24.60 0.25
C ALA A 6 -28.94 24.62 0.40
N ALA A 7 -28.31 25.80 0.30
CA ALA A 7 -26.86 25.91 0.51
C ALA A 7 -26.49 25.63 1.98
N VAL A 8 -27.34 26.07 2.92
CA VAL A 8 -27.13 25.79 4.35
C VAL A 8 -27.35 24.30 4.63
N GLU A 9 -28.36 23.68 4.04
CA GLU A 9 -28.56 22.23 4.16
C GLU A 9 -27.35 21.44 3.63
N ASP A 10 -26.75 21.85 2.51
CA ASP A 10 -25.59 21.16 1.96
C ASP A 10 -24.37 21.28 2.89
N ILE A 11 -24.13 22.46 3.48
CA ILE A 11 -23.11 22.66 4.52
C ILE A 11 -23.38 21.74 5.71
N GLN A 12 -24.62 21.71 6.22
CA GLN A 12 -25.00 20.87 7.37
C GLN A 12 -24.81 19.38 7.06
N ARG A 13 -25.23 18.90 5.88
CA ARG A 13 -25.03 17.49 5.44
C ARG A 13 -23.54 17.12 5.40
N LYS A 14 -22.68 17.99 4.88
CA LYS A 14 -21.23 17.78 4.88
C LYS A 14 -20.65 17.74 6.30
N LEU A 15 -21.09 18.63 7.18
CA LEU A 15 -20.66 18.62 8.57
C LEU A 15 -21.15 17.38 9.33
N VAL A 16 -22.34 16.86 9.00
CA VAL A 16 -22.84 15.58 9.54
C VAL A 16 -21.98 14.43 9.08
N SER A 17 -21.67 14.33 7.78
CA SER A 17 -20.81 13.25 7.24
C SER A 17 -19.40 13.25 7.84
N LEU A 18 -18.93 14.42 8.28
CA LEU A 18 -17.62 14.61 8.94
C LEU A 18 -17.69 14.49 10.49
N GLY A 19 -18.87 14.25 11.04
CA GLY A 19 -19.06 14.06 12.49
C GLY A 19 -19.08 15.35 13.32
N TYR A 20 -19.24 16.52 12.72
CA TYR A 20 -19.35 17.81 13.43
C TYR A 20 -20.78 18.20 13.78
N LEU A 21 -21.77 17.58 13.15
CA LEU A 21 -23.21 17.75 13.43
C LEU A 21 -23.89 16.37 13.44
N PHE A 22 -25.15 16.35 13.90
CA PHE A 22 -26.03 15.19 13.84
C PHE A 22 -27.12 15.38 12.78
N ASP A 23 -27.78 14.32 12.35
CA ASP A 23 -28.83 14.36 11.33
C ASP A 23 -29.97 15.33 11.69
N ASP A 24 -30.32 15.43 12.97
CA ASP A 24 -31.35 16.33 13.48
C ASP A 24 -30.97 17.84 13.37
N ASP A 25 -29.69 18.13 13.12
CA ASP A 25 -29.20 19.50 12.94
C ASP A 25 -29.31 19.98 11.48
N ILE A 26 -29.78 19.13 10.54
CA ILE A 26 -30.03 19.50 9.13
C ILE A 26 -31.35 20.23 9.05
N THR A 27 -31.36 21.51 9.41
CA THR A 27 -32.58 22.35 9.49
C THR A 27 -32.73 23.32 8.31
N GLY A 28 -31.67 23.48 7.50
CA GLY A 28 -31.59 24.49 6.46
C GLY A 28 -31.51 25.94 7.00
N THR A 29 -31.27 26.10 8.30
CA THR A 29 -31.07 27.39 8.95
C THR A 29 -29.66 27.45 9.55
N TYR A 30 -28.88 28.47 9.20
CA TYR A 30 -27.54 28.67 9.73
C TYR A 30 -27.62 29.22 11.15
N ASP A 31 -27.73 28.35 12.12
CA ASP A 31 -27.87 28.68 13.55
C ASP A 31 -26.50 28.61 14.27
N GLU A 32 -26.51 28.83 15.61
CA GLU A 32 -25.30 28.80 16.42
C GLU A 32 -24.63 27.40 16.47
N ARG A 33 -25.39 26.34 16.32
CA ARG A 33 -24.83 24.96 16.24
C ARG A 33 -24.04 24.79 14.95
N THR A 34 -24.62 25.19 13.81
CA THR A 34 -23.95 25.19 12.51
C THR A 34 -22.68 26.06 12.56
N ALA A 35 -22.76 27.29 13.14
CA ALA A 35 -21.64 28.18 13.29
C ALA A 35 -20.51 27.57 14.15
N SER A 36 -20.88 26.91 15.24
CA SER A 36 -19.92 26.21 16.10
C SER A 36 -19.24 25.02 15.41
N ALA A 37 -20.01 24.24 14.65
CA ALA A 37 -19.49 23.13 13.87
C ALA A 37 -18.53 23.59 12.77
N VAL A 38 -18.85 24.68 12.05
CA VAL A 38 -17.96 25.30 11.06
C VAL A 38 -16.65 25.77 11.71
N ARG A 39 -16.73 26.41 12.88
CA ARG A 39 -15.55 26.87 13.61
C ARG A 39 -14.64 25.69 14.00
N SER A 40 -15.24 24.63 14.52
CA SER A 40 -14.51 23.41 14.89
C SER A 40 -13.85 22.74 13.68
N PHE A 41 -14.57 22.64 12.56
CA PHE A 41 -14.06 22.12 11.30
C PHE A 41 -12.91 22.98 10.74
N ALA A 42 -13.07 24.31 10.69
CA ALA A 42 -12.05 25.23 10.21
C ALA A 42 -10.75 25.11 11.02
N SER A 43 -10.86 25.09 12.35
CA SER A 43 -9.72 24.89 13.24
C SER A 43 -9.04 23.54 13.02
N ALA A 44 -9.80 22.45 12.92
CA ALA A 44 -9.26 21.10 12.65
C ALA A 44 -8.61 20.99 11.27
N SER A 45 -9.07 21.79 10.30
CA SER A 45 -8.55 21.82 8.91
C SER A 45 -7.36 22.79 8.73
N GLY A 46 -6.83 23.38 9.82
CA GLY A 46 -5.71 24.31 9.76
C GLY A 46 -6.04 25.69 9.16
N LEU A 47 -7.33 26.03 9.07
CA LEU A 47 -7.81 27.34 8.65
C LEU A 47 -7.89 28.30 9.85
N SER A 48 -8.00 29.60 9.57
CA SER A 48 -8.30 30.59 10.60
C SER A 48 -9.61 30.24 11.29
N GLU A 49 -9.68 30.44 12.60
CA GLU A 49 -10.90 30.18 13.35
C GLU A 49 -12.01 31.15 12.87
N THR A 50 -12.98 30.61 12.17
CA THR A 50 -14.11 31.32 11.58
C THR A 50 -15.40 30.52 11.73
N SER A 51 -16.50 31.23 11.90
CA SER A 51 -17.85 30.67 11.86
C SER A 51 -18.57 30.99 10.53
N GLU A 52 -17.88 31.62 9.59
CA GLU A 52 -18.42 31.94 8.27
C GLU A 52 -17.88 30.93 7.25
N VAL A 53 -18.73 30.51 6.31
CA VAL A 53 -18.35 29.61 5.23
C VAL A 53 -17.99 30.48 4.02
N ASP A 54 -16.74 30.92 3.98
CA ASP A 54 -16.14 31.56 2.81
C ASP A 54 -15.72 30.52 1.76
N GLU A 55 -15.13 30.99 0.68
CA GLU A 55 -14.65 30.10 -0.41
C GLU A 55 -13.60 29.08 0.07
N GLN A 56 -12.75 29.45 1.02
CA GLN A 56 -11.71 28.56 1.53
C GLN A 56 -12.29 27.48 2.44
N VAL A 57 -13.17 27.85 3.36
CA VAL A 57 -13.89 26.90 4.23
C VAL A 57 -14.74 25.95 3.40
N TRP A 58 -15.46 26.49 2.40
CA TRP A 58 -16.28 25.68 1.50
C TRP A 58 -15.43 24.66 0.71
N ALA A 59 -14.34 25.10 0.10
CA ALA A 59 -13.44 24.21 -0.64
C ALA A 59 -12.89 23.08 0.23
N ARG A 60 -12.47 23.42 1.47
CA ARG A 60 -11.98 22.41 2.43
C ARG A 60 -13.09 21.44 2.88
N LEU A 61 -14.29 21.94 3.09
CA LEU A 61 -15.45 21.12 3.46
C LEU A 61 -15.81 20.13 2.36
N VAL A 62 -15.81 20.57 1.09
CA VAL A 62 -16.02 19.71 -0.07
C VAL A 62 -14.90 18.68 -0.19
N ASP A 63 -13.64 19.11 -0.11
CA ASP A 63 -12.49 18.19 -0.21
C ASP A 63 -12.49 17.13 0.88
N ALA A 64 -12.91 17.48 2.09
CA ALA A 64 -12.99 16.55 3.21
C ALA A 64 -14.08 15.48 3.05
N THR A 65 -15.09 15.71 2.23
CA THR A 65 -16.22 14.78 2.02
C THR A 65 -16.06 13.84 0.83
N TYR A 66 -15.02 13.99 0.01
CA TYR A 66 -14.76 13.04 -1.07
C TYR A 66 -14.31 11.67 -0.51
N GLU A 67 -14.96 10.63 -1.01
CA GLU A 67 -14.58 9.25 -0.74
C GLU A 67 -13.69 8.68 -1.87
N LEU A 68 -13.01 7.59 -1.57
CA LEU A 68 -12.14 6.94 -2.55
C LEU A 68 -12.94 6.43 -3.75
N GLY A 69 -12.71 7.02 -4.92
CA GLY A 69 -13.40 6.66 -6.17
C GLY A 69 -14.43 7.67 -6.64
N ASP A 70 -14.78 8.69 -5.85
CA ASP A 70 -15.75 9.71 -6.23
C ASP A 70 -15.29 10.56 -7.41
N ARG A 71 -13.97 10.72 -7.54
CA ARG A 71 -13.37 11.45 -8.66
C ARG A 71 -12.08 10.79 -9.13
N VAL A 72 -11.72 11.02 -10.38
CA VAL A 72 -10.45 10.58 -10.96
C VAL A 72 -9.33 11.47 -10.40
N LEU A 73 -8.28 10.85 -9.85
CA LEU A 73 -7.14 11.55 -9.26
C LEU A 73 -5.89 11.38 -10.15
N TYR A 74 -5.21 12.47 -10.41
CA TYR A 74 -3.96 12.51 -11.20
C TYR A 74 -3.16 13.77 -10.86
N LEU A 75 -1.90 13.80 -11.25
CA LEU A 75 -1.05 14.97 -11.03
C LEU A 75 -1.51 16.15 -11.89
N ARG A 76 -1.87 17.26 -11.27
CA ARG A 76 -2.27 18.52 -11.90
C ARG A 76 -1.86 19.71 -11.05
N VAL A 77 -1.95 20.91 -11.59
CA VAL A 77 -1.78 22.17 -10.86
C VAL A 77 -3.05 23.01 -11.03
N PRO A 78 -3.69 23.46 -9.94
CA PRO A 78 -3.38 23.18 -8.53
C PRO A 78 -3.61 21.70 -8.20
N TYR A 79 -2.88 21.16 -7.22
CA TYR A 79 -2.99 19.75 -6.80
C TYR A 79 -4.39 19.41 -6.30
N PHE A 80 -4.79 18.17 -6.47
CA PHE A 80 -5.95 17.66 -5.74
C PHE A 80 -5.66 17.59 -4.25
N HIS A 81 -6.67 17.97 -3.45
CA HIS A 81 -6.66 17.83 -2.00
C HIS A 81 -7.89 17.05 -1.58
N GLY A 82 -7.83 16.34 -0.46
CA GLY A 82 -9.03 15.81 0.14
C GLY A 82 -8.84 14.48 0.86
N HIS A 83 -9.94 14.03 1.44
CA HIS A 83 -10.01 12.77 2.16
C HIS A 83 -9.75 11.57 1.22
N ASP A 84 -10.28 11.60 0.02
CA ASP A 84 -10.05 10.61 -1.02
C ASP A 84 -8.57 10.45 -1.39
N VAL A 85 -7.82 11.56 -1.46
CA VAL A 85 -6.38 11.54 -1.70
C VAL A 85 -5.65 10.92 -0.51
N ALA A 86 -6.02 11.28 0.73
CA ALA A 86 -5.44 10.71 1.93
C ALA A 86 -5.70 9.20 2.03
N LEU A 87 -6.91 8.75 1.67
CA LEU A 87 -7.25 7.32 1.61
C LEU A 87 -6.44 6.58 0.54
N LEU A 88 -6.26 7.18 -0.65
CA LEU A 88 -5.40 6.63 -1.70
C LEU A 88 -3.96 6.47 -1.21
N GLN A 89 -3.40 7.51 -0.60
CA GLN A 89 -2.04 7.48 -0.05
C GLN A 89 -1.88 6.40 1.04
N LYS A 90 -2.85 6.28 1.94
CA LYS A 90 -2.87 5.22 2.98
C LYS A 90 -2.91 3.83 2.35
N ALA A 91 -3.78 3.62 1.35
CA ALA A 91 -3.88 2.35 0.66
C ALA A 91 -2.57 1.99 -0.05
N LEU A 92 -2.00 2.93 -0.83
CA LEU A 92 -0.73 2.72 -1.52
C LEU A 92 0.41 2.41 -0.54
N SER A 93 0.54 3.18 0.53
CA SER A 93 1.59 2.98 1.53
C SER A 93 1.45 1.63 2.25
N ALA A 94 0.23 1.24 2.66
CA ALA A 94 -0.03 -0.06 3.30
C ALA A 94 0.19 -1.25 2.33
N LEU A 95 0.05 -1.02 1.02
CA LEU A 95 0.33 -2.01 -0.02
C LEU A 95 1.82 -2.05 -0.44
N GLY A 96 2.69 -1.29 0.23
CA GLY A 96 4.14 -1.29 -0.01
C GLY A 96 4.63 -0.24 -1.01
N PHE A 97 3.75 0.67 -1.47
CA PHE A 97 4.09 1.75 -2.40
C PHE A 97 4.11 3.09 -1.66
N SER A 98 5.24 3.40 -1.03
CA SER A 98 5.38 4.62 -0.22
C SER A 98 5.22 5.89 -1.06
N CYS A 99 4.30 6.75 -0.66
CA CYS A 99 4.08 8.08 -1.22
C CYS A 99 4.55 9.22 -0.29
N GLY A 100 5.31 8.90 0.75
CA GLY A 100 5.70 9.85 1.79
C GLY A 100 4.60 10.00 2.85
N GLU A 101 4.40 11.22 3.35
CA GLU A 101 3.32 11.52 4.29
C GLU A 101 1.96 11.40 3.60
N CYS A 102 0.98 10.85 4.31
CA CYS A 102 -0.41 10.79 3.85
C CYS A 102 -1.11 12.12 4.17
N ASP A 103 -0.68 13.17 3.50
CA ASP A 103 -1.08 14.57 3.75
C ASP A 103 -2.39 14.98 3.03
N GLY A 104 -2.95 14.08 2.23
CA GLY A 104 -4.14 14.35 1.42
C GLY A 104 -3.88 15.26 0.22
N ILE A 105 -2.63 15.43 -0.22
CA ILE A 105 -2.25 16.23 -1.39
C ILE A 105 -1.71 15.31 -2.49
N PHE A 106 -2.35 15.29 -3.68
CA PHE A 106 -1.88 14.48 -4.78
C PHE A 106 -0.68 15.13 -5.49
N GLY A 107 0.50 14.93 -4.90
CA GLY A 107 1.77 15.43 -5.43
C GLY A 107 2.51 14.39 -6.27
N VAL A 108 3.74 14.73 -6.67
CA VAL A 108 4.62 13.89 -7.51
C VAL A 108 4.96 12.54 -6.85
N HIS A 109 5.08 12.50 -5.52
CA HIS A 109 5.34 11.26 -4.79
C HIS A 109 4.13 10.32 -4.79
N THR A 110 2.92 10.88 -4.71
CA THR A 110 1.68 10.10 -4.82
C THR A 110 1.54 9.53 -6.24
N GLU A 111 1.84 10.33 -7.29
CA GLU A 111 1.82 9.84 -8.67
C GLU A 111 2.83 8.71 -8.89
N ASP A 112 4.06 8.85 -8.41
CA ASP A 112 5.10 7.82 -8.55
C ASP A 112 4.70 6.51 -7.86
N ALA A 113 4.21 6.59 -6.62
CA ALA A 113 3.69 5.44 -5.89
C ALA A 113 2.52 4.77 -6.63
N LEU A 114 1.60 5.57 -7.19
CA LEU A 114 0.47 5.09 -7.97
C LEU A 114 0.92 4.36 -9.24
N ARG A 115 1.89 4.89 -9.99
CA ARG A 115 2.46 4.25 -11.18
C ARG A 115 3.08 2.90 -10.85
N LYS A 116 3.82 2.81 -9.76
CA LYS A 116 4.42 1.57 -9.26
C LYS A 116 3.36 0.55 -8.86
N PHE A 117 2.31 0.99 -8.17
CA PHE A 117 1.15 0.15 -7.85
C PHE A 117 0.48 -0.38 -9.12
N GLN A 118 0.18 0.48 -10.08
CA GLN A 118 -0.45 0.10 -11.35
C GLN A 118 0.40 -0.95 -12.08
N LEU A 119 1.70 -0.73 -12.17
CA LEU A 119 2.63 -1.69 -12.77
C LEU A 119 2.57 -3.06 -12.06
N ASN A 120 2.59 -3.06 -10.72
CA ASN A 120 2.50 -4.29 -9.92
C ASN A 120 1.18 -5.03 -10.12
N MET A 121 0.09 -4.30 -10.37
CA MET A 121 -1.23 -4.88 -10.63
C MET A 121 -1.46 -5.26 -12.10
N GLY A 122 -0.47 -5.03 -12.99
CA GLY A 122 -0.62 -5.27 -14.42
C GLY A 122 -1.57 -4.27 -15.11
N LEU A 123 -1.78 -3.11 -14.50
CA LEU A 123 -2.53 -2.00 -15.09
C LEU A 123 -1.61 -1.11 -15.92
N PRO A 124 -2.17 -0.30 -16.86
CA PRO A 124 -1.42 0.80 -17.46
C PRO A 124 -0.85 1.71 -16.38
N SER A 125 0.48 1.90 -16.39
CA SER A 125 1.20 2.73 -15.41
C SER A 125 1.16 4.20 -15.84
N ASP A 126 -0.04 4.78 -15.89
CA ASP A 126 -0.32 6.14 -16.38
C ASP A 126 -0.32 7.21 -15.28
N GLY A 127 -0.33 6.80 -14.00
CA GLY A 127 -0.40 7.71 -12.86
C GLY A 127 -1.79 8.32 -12.64
N ILE A 128 -2.84 7.73 -13.26
CA ILE A 128 -4.22 8.18 -13.13
C ILE A 128 -5.00 7.17 -12.28
N ALA A 129 -5.43 7.57 -11.11
CA ALA A 129 -6.34 6.76 -10.30
C ALA A 129 -7.77 6.88 -10.83
N GLY A 130 -8.11 6.02 -11.77
CA GLY A 130 -9.43 5.88 -12.35
C GLY A 130 -10.12 4.59 -11.90
N ALA A 131 -11.26 4.26 -12.53
CA ALA A 131 -12.12 3.15 -12.16
C ALA A 131 -11.39 1.79 -12.03
N PHE A 132 -10.45 1.48 -12.91
CA PHE A 132 -9.67 0.24 -12.85
C PHE A 132 -8.74 0.22 -11.64
N THR A 133 -8.06 1.33 -11.38
CA THR A 133 -7.17 1.48 -10.22
C THR A 133 -7.95 1.38 -8.92
N PHE A 134 -9.07 2.09 -8.80
CA PHE A 134 -9.90 2.03 -7.59
C PHE A 134 -10.49 0.64 -7.36
N ARG A 135 -10.87 -0.07 -8.41
CA ARG A 135 -11.33 -1.46 -8.29
C ARG A 135 -10.25 -2.35 -7.69
N GLU A 136 -9.00 -2.26 -8.16
CA GLU A 136 -7.91 -3.07 -7.60
C GLU A 136 -7.57 -2.68 -6.16
N ILE A 137 -7.60 -1.40 -5.82
CA ILE A 137 -7.45 -0.93 -4.43
C ILE A 137 -8.57 -1.49 -3.54
N THR A 138 -9.81 -1.47 -4.03
CA THR A 138 -10.97 -2.00 -3.28
C THR A 138 -10.88 -3.53 -3.13
N ASN A 139 -10.48 -4.25 -4.17
CA ASN A 139 -10.26 -5.70 -4.10
C ASN A 139 -9.19 -6.09 -3.05
N LEU A 140 -8.22 -5.20 -2.81
CA LEU A 140 -7.17 -5.38 -1.81
C LEU A 140 -7.51 -4.73 -0.45
N GLN A 141 -8.76 -4.30 -0.23
CA GLN A 141 -9.17 -3.56 0.97
C GLN A 141 -8.82 -4.29 2.27
N HIS A 142 -8.94 -5.63 2.31
CA HIS A 142 -8.53 -6.47 3.44
C HIS A 142 -7.04 -6.36 3.78
N SER A 143 -6.20 -5.96 2.83
CA SER A 143 -4.75 -5.84 3.02
C SER A 143 -4.32 -4.47 3.55
N TRP A 144 -5.18 -3.44 3.48
CA TRP A 144 -4.81 -2.08 3.88
C TRP A 144 -5.81 -1.38 4.81
N LYS A 145 -7.09 -1.72 4.77
CA LYS A 145 -8.11 -1.10 5.64
C LYS A 145 -7.81 -1.46 7.10
N ASP A 146 -7.94 -0.48 7.99
CA ASP A 146 -7.69 -0.59 9.44
C ASP A 146 -6.23 -0.95 9.79
N LYS A 147 -5.32 -0.93 8.82
CA LYS A 147 -3.88 -0.98 9.07
C LYS A 147 -3.32 0.43 9.12
N ASP A 148 -2.42 0.66 10.05
CA ASP A 148 -1.64 1.90 10.00
C ASP A 148 -0.94 1.97 8.64
N PRO A 149 -0.97 3.14 7.98
CA PRO A 149 -0.15 3.33 6.79
C PRO A 149 1.25 2.88 7.19
N PHE A 150 1.89 2.08 6.34
CA PHE A 150 3.26 1.66 6.56
C PHE A 150 4.05 2.95 6.81
N SER A 151 4.16 3.31 8.09
CA SER A 151 5.05 4.40 8.48
C SER A 151 6.38 4.01 7.90
N PRO A 152 7.00 4.83 7.06
CA PRO A 152 8.36 4.53 6.65
C PRO A 152 9.09 4.29 7.95
N ILE A 153 9.43 3.03 8.22
CA ILE A 153 10.30 2.65 9.34
C ILE A 153 11.38 3.71 9.32
N PRO A 154 11.64 4.42 10.43
CA PRO A 154 12.47 5.61 10.42
C PRO A 154 13.68 5.35 9.53
N HIS A 155 14.02 6.25 8.64
CA HIS A 155 14.92 6.19 7.47
C HIS A 155 16.02 5.10 7.45
N LEU A 156 16.39 4.58 8.63
CA LEU A 156 17.35 3.49 8.79
C LEU A 156 16.83 2.14 8.24
N GLY A 157 15.55 1.83 8.40
CA GLY A 157 15.00 0.55 7.94
C GLY A 157 14.81 0.52 6.42
N PHE A 158 14.37 1.62 5.82
CA PHE A 158 14.24 1.75 4.37
C PHE A 158 15.61 1.77 3.68
N ALA A 159 16.57 2.52 4.22
CA ALA A 159 17.94 2.54 3.71
C ALA A 159 18.58 1.14 3.79
N ARG A 160 18.33 0.40 4.87
CA ARG A 160 18.82 -0.97 5.04
C ARG A 160 18.18 -1.96 4.08
N ALA A 161 16.85 -1.89 3.90
CA ALA A 161 16.15 -2.72 2.92
C ALA A 161 16.62 -2.42 1.49
N SER A 162 16.80 -1.14 1.15
CA SER A 162 17.34 -0.71 -0.14
C SER A 162 18.73 -1.29 -0.40
N GLU A 163 19.62 -1.22 0.57
CA GLU A 163 20.99 -1.77 0.49
C GLU A 163 20.99 -3.31 0.34
N VAL A 164 20.10 -4.00 1.07
CA VAL A 164 19.94 -5.45 0.97
C VAL A 164 19.46 -5.85 -0.42
N LEU A 165 18.47 -5.15 -0.99
CA LEU A 165 17.91 -5.41 -2.31
C LEU A 165 18.91 -5.15 -3.44
N GLU A 166 19.85 -4.23 -3.25
CA GLU A 166 20.90 -3.92 -4.22
C GLU A 166 22.06 -4.93 -4.17
N LYS A 167 22.41 -5.41 -2.97
CA LYS A 167 23.57 -6.29 -2.77
C LYS A 167 23.28 -7.77 -3.02
N ASN A 168 22.02 -8.20 -2.96
CA ASN A 168 21.66 -9.60 -3.03
C ASN A 168 21.00 -9.93 -4.38
N LEU A 169 21.66 -10.76 -5.15
CA LEU A 169 21.14 -11.26 -6.42
C LEU A 169 20.18 -12.42 -6.15
N LEU A 170 18.86 -12.17 -6.28
CA LEU A 170 17.82 -13.13 -5.97
C LEU A 170 16.94 -13.42 -7.19
N CYS A 171 16.62 -14.68 -7.40
CA CYS A 171 15.59 -15.12 -8.33
C CYS A 171 14.43 -15.74 -7.57
N LEU A 172 13.27 -15.10 -7.67
CA LEU A 172 12.02 -15.55 -7.07
C LEU A 172 11.22 -16.34 -8.11
N PHE A 173 10.68 -17.49 -7.76
CA PHE A 173 9.84 -18.26 -8.68
C PHE A 173 8.80 -19.10 -7.94
N GLY A 174 7.73 -19.43 -8.66
CA GLY A 174 6.68 -20.35 -8.24
C GLY A 174 6.32 -21.30 -9.38
N THR A 175 5.63 -22.37 -9.09
CA THR A 175 5.22 -23.40 -10.06
C THR A 175 3.74 -23.26 -10.43
N SER A 176 2.87 -22.92 -9.47
CA SER A 176 1.46 -22.61 -9.70
C SER A 176 1.26 -21.17 -10.20
N GLN A 177 0.10 -20.87 -10.76
CA GLN A 177 -0.24 -19.51 -11.18
C GLN A 177 -0.23 -18.55 -9.99
N PHE A 178 -0.71 -19.00 -8.83
CA PHE A 178 -0.75 -18.18 -7.62
C PHE A 178 0.66 -17.87 -7.10
N THR A 179 1.51 -18.89 -6.93
CA THR A 179 2.88 -18.71 -6.43
C THR A 179 3.76 -17.90 -7.38
N ARG A 180 3.57 -18.03 -8.71
CA ARG A 180 4.20 -17.14 -9.71
C ARG A 180 3.75 -15.68 -9.54
N SER A 181 2.45 -15.47 -9.28
CA SER A 181 1.94 -14.11 -9.03
C SER A 181 2.56 -13.50 -7.77
N VAL A 182 2.75 -14.28 -6.70
CA VAL A 182 3.45 -13.82 -5.49
C VAL A 182 4.89 -13.44 -5.81
N ALA A 183 5.64 -14.30 -6.51
CA ALA A 183 7.02 -14.03 -6.90
C ALA A 183 7.17 -12.76 -7.76
N ALA A 184 6.30 -12.60 -8.77
CA ALA A 184 6.29 -11.42 -9.63
C ALA A 184 6.00 -10.13 -8.84
N ARG A 185 5.04 -10.18 -7.91
CA ARG A 185 4.71 -9.02 -7.05
C ARG A 185 5.85 -8.67 -6.10
N MET A 186 6.54 -9.66 -5.52
CA MET A 186 7.73 -9.42 -4.71
C MET A 186 8.82 -8.71 -5.50
N SER A 187 9.12 -9.16 -6.73
CA SER A 187 10.09 -8.52 -7.62
C SER A 187 9.71 -7.08 -7.96
N ASN A 188 8.42 -6.83 -8.27
CA ASN A 188 7.92 -5.49 -8.55
C ASN A 188 8.01 -4.57 -7.32
N LEU A 189 7.70 -5.09 -6.13
CA LEU A 189 7.86 -4.36 -4.87
C LEU A 189 9.33 -4.03 -4.58
N ALA A 190 10.24 -4.98 -4.83
CA ALA A 190 11.66 -4.75 -4.66
C ALA A 190 12.17 -3.63 -5.59
N MET A 191 11.78 -3.63 -6.86
CA MET A 191 12.06 -2.55 -7.81
C MET A 191 11.41 -1.22 -7.42
N ALA A 192 10.19 -1.27 -6.88
CA ALA A 192 9.51 -0.07 -6.38
C ALA A 192 10.23 0.53 -5.17
N THR A 193 10.83 -0.31 -4.32
CA THR A 193 11.60 0.10 -3.14
C THR A 193 12.97 0.63 -3.53
N ASN A 194 13.67 -0.07 -4.43
CA ASN A 194 14.97 0.35 -4.95
C ASN A 194 15.06 0.02 -6.45
N PRO A 195 15.14 1.02 -7.34
CA PRO A 195 15.28 0.80 -8.78
C PRO A 195 16.55 0.05 -9.20
N THR A 196 17.58 -0.01 -8.34
CA THR A 196 18.82 -0.78 -8.55
C THR A 196 18.74 -2.18 -7.94
N SER A 197 17.55 -2.60 -7.48
CA SER A 197 17.33 -3.94 -6.90
C SER A 197 17.74 -5.04 -7.86
N GLN A 198 18.45 -6.04 -7.33
CA GLN A 198 18.85 -7.25 -8.04
C GLN A 198 17.90 -8.44 -7.76
N VAL A 199 16.70 -8.14 -7.29
CA VAL A 199 15.64 -9.13 -7.07
C VAL A 199 14.76 -9.23 -8.30
N THR A 200 14.76 -10.39 -8.95
CA THR A 200 13.97 -10.66 -10.15
C THR A 200 13.02 -11.83 -9.94
N SER A 201 11.95 -11.90 -10.72
CA SER A 201 11.14 -13.12 -10.83
C SER A 201 11.57 -13.94 -12.05
N ALA A 202 11.39 -15.27 -12.01
CA ALA A 202 11.75 -16.14 -13.12
C ALA A 202 11.02 -15.75 -14.42
N ASP A 203 9.78 -15.29 -14.33
CA ASP A 203 8.99 -14.83 -15.48
C ASP A 203 9.55 -13.56 -16.14
N SER A 204 10.40 -12.80 -15.43
CA SER A 204 11.05 -11.57 -15.93
C SER A 204 12.53 -11.76 -16.29
N LEU A 205 13.09 -12.96 -16.13
CA LEU A 205 14.47 -13.25 -16.49
C LEU A 205 14.66 -13.27 -18.02
N LEU A 206 15.46 -12.32 -18.52
CA LEU A 206 15.81 -12.20 -19.94
C LEU A 206 17.11 -12.92 -20.32
N VAL A 207 17.90 -13.33 -19.31
CA VAL A 207 19.19 -13.99 -19.48
C VAL A 207 19.29 -15.22 -18.57
N SER A 208 20.22 -16.10 -18.84
CA SER A 208 20.48 -17.24 -17.95
C SER A 208 20.85 -16.75 -16.55
N PRO A 209 20.37 -17.44 -15.49
CA PRO A 209 20.71 -17.11 -14.13
C PRO A 209 22.24 -17.08 -13.90
N ASP A 210 22.71 -16.11 -13.13
CA ASP A 210 24.09 -16.06 -12.66
C ASP A 210 24.37 -17.21 -11.69
N GLU A 211 25.60 -17.75 -11.69
CA GLU A 211 26.03 -18.78 -10.74
C GLU A 211 25.98 -18.30 -9.28
N ALA A 212 26.09 -16.98 -9.04
CA ALA A 212 26.00 -16.36 -7.72
C ALA A 212 24.56 -16.02 -7.30
N MET A 213 23.56 -16.37 -8.13
CA MET A 213 22.17 -16.04 -7.87
C MET A 213 21.56 -17.02 -6.86
N MET A 214 20.99 -16.49 -5.78
CA MET A 214 20.21 -17.29 -4.85
C MET A 214 18.77 -17.46 -5.35
N PHE A 215 18.29 -18.68 -5.37
CA PHE A 215 16.93 -19.02 -5.80
C PHE A 215 15.99 -19.17 -4.62
N VAL A 216 14.88 -18.44 -4.65
CA VAL A 216 13.81 -18.52 -3.65
C VAL A 216 12.55 -19.06 -4.31
N GLN A 217 12.23 -20.31 -4.02
CA GLN A 217 11.02 -20.97 -4.51
C GLN A 217 9.85 -20.67 -3.57
N ILE A 218 8.73 -20.23 -4.12
CA ILE A 218 7.49 -20.07 -3.39
C ILE A 218 6.63 -21.30 -3.71
N LEU A 219 6.24 -22.02 -2.67
CA LEU A 219 5.45 -23.24 -2.73
C LEU A 219 4.05 -22.98 -2.17
N SER A 220 3.04 -23.58 -2.77
CA SER A 220 1.74 -23.76 -2.14
C SER A 220 1.76 -24.88 -1.11
N ALA A 221 0.65 -25.03 -0.34
CA ALA A 221 0.57 -25.98 0.77
C ALA A 221 0.93 -27.42 0.36
N ASP A 222 0.47 -27.86 -0.80
CA ASP A 222 0.62 -29.23 -1.29
C ASP A 222 1.82 -29.45 -2.22
N GLU A 223 2.58 -28.37 -2.57
CA GLU A 223 3.73 -28.49 -3.45
C GLU A 223 4.97 -29.00 -2.70
N THR A 224 5.76 -29.78 -3.39
CA THR A 224 7.09 -30.20 -2.92
C THR A 224 8.18 -29.40 -3.62
N PRO A 225 9.30 -29.08 -2.95
CA PRO A 225 10.42 -28.41 -3.59
C PRO A 225 11.01 -29.26 -4.73
N ILE A 226 11.58 -28.60 -5.73
CA ILE A 226 12.18 -29.25 -6.90
C ILE A 226 13.37 -30.14 -6.50
N ASP A 227 14.11 -29.74 -5.45
CA ASP A 227 15.29 -30.45 -4.94
C ASP A 227 15.19 -30.59 -3.41
N GLN A 228 16.15 -31.31 -2.80
CA GLN A 228 16.31 -31.37 -1.34
C GLN A 228 16.93 -30.06 -0.82
N ILE A 229 16.10 -29.04 -0.70
CA ILE A 229 16.48 -27.69 -0.24
C ILE A 229 15.78 -27.35 1.07
N PRO A 230 16.32 -26.42 1.87
CA PRO A 230 15.64 -25.95 3.07
C PRO A 230 14.26 -25.38 2.73
N VAL A 231 13.23 -25.82 3.45
CA VAL A 231 11.86 -25.31 3.34
C VAL A 231 11.51 -24.55 4.60
N VAL A 232 11.01 -23.34 4.44
CA VAL A 232 10.53 -22.51 5.54
C VAL A 232 9.02 -22.36 5.42
N GLU A 233 8.30 -22.74 6.45
CA GLU A 233 6.86 -22.50 6.51
C GLU A 233 6.58 -21.01 6.73
N PHE A 234 5.56 -20.47 6.07
CA PHE A 234 5.17 -19.08 6.23
C PHE A 234 4.73 -18.77 7.67
N GLU A 235 3.92 -19.65 8.24
CA GLU A 235 3.42 -19.49 9.60
C GLU A 235 4.35 -20.09 10.68
N PRO A 236 4.44 -19.47 11.86
CA PRO A 236 3.86 -18.18 12.23
C PRO A 236 4.70 -17.00 11.68
N GLU A 237 4.02 -15.94 11.21
CA GLU A 237 4.65 -14.78 10.55
C GLU A 237 5.70 -14.06 11.41
N ASN A 238 5.44 -13.94 12.73
CA ASN A 238 6.32 -13.22 13.66
C ASN A 238 7.73 -13.81 13.80
N SER A 239 7.93 -15.07 13.42
CA SER A 239 9.24 -15.74 13.44
C SER A 239 9.78 -16.06 12.05
N LEU A 240 9.11 -15.62 10.99
CA LEU A 240 9.44 -15.95 9.61
C LEU A 240 10.86 -15.47 9.23
N SER A 241 11.22 -14.24 9.55
CA SER A 241 12.55 -13.68 9.27
C SER A 241 13.67 -14.45 9.95
N LEU A 242 13.48 -14.90 11.19
CA LEU A 242 14.45 -15.71 11.91
C LEU A 242 14.62 -17.09 11.26
N ARG A 243 13.53 -17.76 10.89
CA ARG A 243 13.57 -19.06 10.20
C ARG A 243 14.20 -18.94 8.82
N LEU A 244 13.89 -17.86 8.09
CA LEU A 244 14.52 -17.56 6.81
C LEU A 244 16.02 -17.32 6.95
N SER A 245 16.49 -16.58 7.95
CA SER A 245 17.93 -16.36 8.16
C SER A 245 18.69 -17.66 8.41
N GLN A 246 18.08 -18.60 9.15
CA GLN A 246 18.66 -19.92 9.38
C GLN A 246 18.73 -20.76 8.10
N ALA A 247 17.63 -20.79 7.32
CA ALA A 247 17.55 -21.52 6.06
C ALA A 247 18.51 -20.95 5.00
N LEU A 248 18.62 -19.62 4.90
CA LEU A 248 19.55 -18.94 3.98
C LEU A 248 21.01 -19.24 4.33
N ARG A 249 21.39 -19.31 5.61
CA ARG A 249 22.73 -19.74 6.03
C ARG A 249 23.07 -21.17 5.59
N VAL A 250 22.09 -22.06 5.61
CA VAL A 250 22.26 -23.42 5.12
C VAL A 250 22.36 -23.42 3.59
N ALA A 251 21.49 -22.68 2.92
CA ALA A 251 21.45 -22.58 1.46
C ALA A 251 22.78 -22.03 0.89
N GLN A 252 23.33 -20.97 1.47
CA GLN A 252 24.63 -20.39 1.06
C GLN A 252 25.80 -21.38 1.10
N ARG A 253 25.71 -22.43 1.92
CA ARG A 253 26.76 -23.44 2.06
C ARG A 253 26.58 -24.67 1.16
N SER A 254 25.40 -24.81 0.55
CA SER A 254 25.05 -26.06 -0.15
C SER A 254 24.56 -25.87 -1.57
N SER A 255 23.44 -25.16 -1.76
CA SER A 255 22.73 -25.19 -3.03
C SER A 255 22.34 -23.81 -3.57
N GLU A 256 22.55 -22.75 -2.79
CA GLU A 256 22.07 -21.40 -3.06
C GLU A 256 20.55 -21.33 -3.36
N ARG A 257 19.80 -22.29 -2.77
CA ARG A 257 18.36 -22.44 -2.96
C ARG A 257 17.64 -22.58 -1.63
N VAL A 258 16.49 -21.90 -1.52
CA VAL A 258 15.58 -22.00 -0.37
C VAL A 258 14.15 -22.02 -0.88
N ALA A 259 13.26 -22.72 -0.19
CA ALA A 259 11.83 -22.69 -0.48
C ALA A 259 11.07 -22.08 0.70
N ILE A 260 9.99 -21.37 0.37
CA ILE A 260 9.04 -20.82 1.35
C ILE A 260 7.68 -21.39 1.01
N ARG A 261 7.06 -22.08 1.97
CA ARG A 261 5.71 -22.63 1.79
C ARG A 261 4.68 -21.70 2.38
N ILE A 262 3.73 -21.27 1.55
CA ILE A 262 2.57 -20.46 1.95
C ILE A 262 1.34 -21.35 2.15
N PRO A 263 0.43 -20.99 3.08
CA PRO A 263 -0.72 -21.83 3.44
C PRO A 263 -1.87 -21.79 2.42
N GLY A 264 -1.80 -21.02 1.35
CA GLY A 264 -2.79 -20.99 0.28
C GLY A 264 -2.19 -21.48 -1.04
N ASP A 265 -2.99 -22.11 -1.90
CA ASP A 265 -2.56 -22.65 -3.19
C ASP A 265 -3.35 -22.12 -4.38
N THR A 266 -4.54 -21.57 -4.16
CA THR A 266 -5.40 -20.96 -5.19
C THR A 266 -5.87 -19.57 -4.81
N TRP A 267 -6.40 -18.83 -5.79
CA TRP A 267 -7.05 -17.53 -5.55
C TRP A 267 -8.29 -17.64 -4.65
N GLU A 268 -8.98 -18.79 -4.69
CA GLU A 268 -10.18 -19.06 -3.92
C GLU A 268 -9.84 -19.40 -2.45
N ASP A 269 -8.75 -20.14 -2.23
CA ASP A 269 -8.29 -20.54 -0.89
C ASP A 269 -7.49 -19.44 -0.18
N ALA A 270 -6.97 -18.47 -0.92
CA ALA A 270 -6.21 -17.35 -0.35
C ALA A 270 -7.03 -16.50 0.65
N GLY A 271 -8.36 -16.56 0.55
CA GLY A 271 -9.27 -15.78 1.41
C GLY A 271 -9.05 -14.27 1.30
N GLU A 272 -9.91 -13.48 1.92
CA GLU A 272 -9.78 -12.01 1.88
C GLU A 272 -8.50 -11.50 2.58
N ALA A 273 -8.01 -12.21 3.59
CA ALA A 273 -6.84 -11.80 4.38
C ALA A 273 -5.48 -12.25 3.80
N ARG A 274 -5.46 -13.08 2.75
CA ARG A 274 -4.22 -13.74 2.27
C ARG A 274 -4.07 -13.67 0.76
N SER A 275 -4.21 -12.49 0.18
CA SER A 275 -4.00 -12.23 -1.24
C SER A 275 -2.52 -12.42 -1.65
N ALA A 276 -2.25 -12.61 -2.95
CA ALA A 276 -0.89 -12.64 -3.47
C ALA A 276 -0.10 -11.37 -3.13
N GLN A 277 -0.77 -10.22 -3.01
CA GLN A 277 -0.17 -8.96 -2.59
C GLN A 277 0.25 -9.00 -1.12
N HIS A 278 -0.59 -9.55 -0.23
CA HIS A 278 -0.25 -9.72 1.19
C HIS A 278 0.99 -10.59 1.36
N TYR A 279 1.01 -11.76 0.73
CA TYR A 279 2.19 -12.63 0.78
C TYR A 279 3.44 -11.94 0.23
N ALA A 280 3.33 -11.21 -0.89
CA ALA A 280 4.46 -10.52 -1.48
C ALA A 280 5.08 -9.48 -0.53
N ILE A 281 4.26 -8.71 0.19
CA ILE A 281 4.72 -7.71 1.17
C ILE A 281 5.43 -8.40 2.34
N VAL A 282 4.76 -9.38 2.97
CA VAL A 282 5.29 -10.06 4.17
C VAL A 282 6.57 -10.84 3.85
N LEU A 283 6.59 -11.55 2.72
CA LEU A 283 7.75 -12.34 2.30
C LEU A 283 8.94 -11.45 1.94
N LEU A 284 8.73 -10.34 1.23
CA LEU A 284 9.82 -9.43 0.88
C LEU A 284 10.42 -8.78 2.11
N ASP A 285 9.59 -8.32 3.05
CA ASP A 285 10.05 -7.75 4.33
C ASP A 285 10.85 -8.77 5.15
N ALA A 286 10.33 -9.99 5.27
CA ALA A 286 11.01 -11.07 5.99
C ALA A 286 12.34 -11.46 5.33
N LEU A 287 12.42 -11.49 3.99
CA LEU A 287 13.66 -11.73 3.24
C LEU A 287 14.67 -10.61 3.45
N CYS A 288 14.26 -9.35 3.35
CA CYS A 288 15.15 -8.20 3.59
C CYS A 288 15.72 -8.24 5.02
N THR A 289 14.88 -8.53 6.01
CA THR A 289 15.29 -8.65 7.41
C THR A 289 16.26 -9.82 7.60
N ALA A 290 15.97 -10.98 7.00
CA ALA A 290 16.82 -12.16 7.10
C ALA A 290 18.20 -11.95 6.45
N LEU A 291 18.24 -11.43 5.23
CA LEU A 291 19.49 -11.14 4.50
C LEU A 291 20.30 -10.03 5.17
N GLY A 292 19.65 -8.98 5.69
CA GLY A 292 20.33 -7.94 6.45
C GLY A 292 21.03 -8.48 7.69
N SER A 293 20.44 -9.48 8.38
CA SER A 293 21.06 -10.13 9.54
C SER A 293 22.23 -11.07 9.19
N LEU A 294 22.41 -11.45 7.92
CA LEU A 294 23.53 -12.27 7.46
C LEU A 294 24.75 -11.43 7.09
N SER A 295 24.55 -10.15 6.84
CA SER A 295 25.60 -9.21 6.44
C SER A 295 26.31 -8.54 7.63
N GLU A 296 25.77 -8.73 8.86
CA GLU A 296 26.36 -8.35 10.14
C GLU A 296 27.22 -9.50 10.70
#